data_dd81f1e9416742ca8c805df13208f3dd
#
_entry.id   dd81f1e9416742ca8c805df13208f3dd
#
_cell.length_a   1.000
_cell.length_b   1.000
_cell.length_c   1.000
_cell.angle_alpha   90.00
_cell.angle_beta   90.00
_cell.angle_gamma   90.00
#
_symmetry.space_group_name_H-M   'P 1'
#
loop_
_entity.id
_entity.type
_entity.pdbx_description
1 polymer ?
#
loop_
_entity_poly.entity_id
_entity_poly.type
_entity_poly.pdbx_seq_one_letter_code
_entity_poly.pdbx_strand_id
1 'polypeptide(L)'
;MKFDTKRAAFIAIDLQQAFCTENGSVARQGRDITSCRDAALRCVELADAARANGIPVIWTRIALRPDYADGGLMINEIRPGLKEVGGIKAG
;
A
#
# COMPACT_ATOMS: atom_id res chain seq x y z
N MET A 1 -7.15 -19.37 -16.02
CA MET A 1 -5.70 -19.59 -15.91
C MET A 1 -5.43 -20.60 -14.80
N LYS A 2 -4.59 -21.58 -15.10
CA LYS A 2 -4.15 -22.55 -14.08
C LYS A 2 -2.68 -22.30 -13.79
N PHE A 3 -2.32 -22.36 -12.53
CA PHE A 3 -0.93 -22.25 -12.10
C PHE A 3 -0.67 -23.28 -10.97
N ASP A 4 0.60 -23.60 -10.78
CA ASP A 4 1.01 -24.54 -9.75
C ASP A 4 1.10 -23.81 -8.40
N THR A 5 0.23 -24.16 -7.46
CA THR A 5 0.20 -23.55 -6.12
C THR A 5 1.49 -23.78 -5.33
N LYS A 6 2.24 -24.83 -5.65
CA LYS A 6 3.52 -25.13 -5.00
C LYS A 6 4.65 -24.23 -5.47
N ARG A 7 4.44 -23.49 -6.56
CA ARG A 7 5.42 -22.61 -7.19
C ARG A 7 4.91 -21.19 -7.31
N ALA A 8 3.94 -20.81 -6.47
CA ALA A 8 3.29 -19.51 -6.51
C ALA A 8 3.49 -18.75 -5.21
N ALA A 9 3.44 -17.44 -5.29
CA ALA A 9 3.36 -16.54 -4.15
C ALA A 9 2.35 -15.44 -4.46
N PHE A 10 1.63 -14.98 -3.44
CA PHE A 10 0.75 -13.83 -3.55
C PHE A 10 1.47 -12.62 -2.97
N ILE A 11 1.63 -11.57 -3.77
CA ILE A 11 2.30 -10.35 -3.34
C ILE A 11 1.27 -9.21 -3.35
N ALA A 12 1.01 -8.65 -2.16
CA ALA A 12 0.14 -7.48 -2.01
C ALA A 12 1.03 -6.25 -1.91
N ILE A 13 0.98 -5.40 -2.94
CA ILE A 13 1.90 -4.29 -3.10
C ILE A 13 1.25 -2.99 -2.58
N ASP A 14 1.84 -2.41 -1.53
CA ASP A 14 1.51 -1.09 -0.99
C ASP A 14 0.05 -0.94 -0.54
N LEU A 15 -0.54 -2.02 -0.04
CA LEU A 15 -1.83 -1.98 0.62
C LEU A 15 -1.65 -1.48 2.05
N GLN A 16 -1.59 -0.20 2.21
CA GLN A 16 -1.32 0.45 3.48
C GLN A 16 -2.31 1.57 3.76
N GLN A 17 -2.45 1.93 5.03
CA GLN A 17 -3.41 2.95 5.46
C GLN A 17 -3.25 4.27 4.72
N ALA A 18 -2.02 4.63 4.38
CA ALA A 18 -1.73 5.86 3.66
C ALA A 18 -2.54 6.00 2.36
N PHE A 19 -2.81 4.88 1.68
CA PHE A 19 -3.50 4.88 0.38
C PHE A 19 -4.95 4.44 0.46
N CYS A 20 -5.33 3.66 1.48
CA CYS A 20 -6.58 2.91 1.46
C CYS A 20 -7.59 3.32 2.54
N THR A 21 -7.26 4.25 3.43
CA THR A 21 -8.16 4.65 4.51
C THR A 21 -8.50 6.13 4.46
N GLU A 22 -9.64 6.49 5.08
CA GLU A 22 -10.10 7.88 5.15
C GLU A 22 -9.15 8.79 5.92
N ASN A 23 -8.38 8.22 6.86
CA ASN A 23 -7.38 8.96 7.63
C ASN A 23 -5.99 8.89 7.02
N GLY A 24 -5.83 8.20 5.88
CA GLY A 24 -4.56 8.07 5.19
C GLY A 24 -4.13 9.34 4.48
N SER A 25 -2.86 9.39 4.08
CA SER A 25 -2.29 10.59 3.49
C SER A 25 -2.93 10.97 2.15
N VAL A 26 -3.36 10.01 1.36
CA VAL A 26 -4.01 10.29 0.07
C VAL A 26 -5.37 10.95 0.29
N ALA A 27 -6.18 10.39 1.20
CA ALA A 27 -7.48 10.97 1.53
C ALA A 27 -7.34 12.35 2.14
N ARG A 28 -6.36 12.56 3.02
CA ARG A 28 -6.12 13.85 3.64
C ARG A 28 -5.67 14.93 2.65
N GLN A 29 -5.20 14.53 1.48
CA GLN A 29 -4.92 15.45 0.38
C GLN A 29 -6.16 15.76 -0.47
N GLY A 30 -7.34 15.29 -0.06
CA GLY A 30 -8.60 15.53 -0.76
C GLY A 30 -8.84 14.59 -1.95
N ARG A 31 -8.13 13.48 -2.05
CA ARG A 31 -8.30 12.53 -3.13
C ARG A 31 -9.30 11.45 -2.77
N ASP A 32 -10.02 10.97 -3.78
CA ASP A 32 -10.95 9.84 -3.63
C ASP A 32 -10.16 8.54 -3.52
N ILE A 33 -10.40 7.79 -2.43
CA ILE A 33 -9.74 6.52 -2.16
C ILE A 33 -10.65 5.31 -2.35
N THR A 34 -11.84 5.51 -2.92
CA THR A 34 -12.83 4.43 -3.02
C THR A 34 -12.26 3.21 -3.76
N SER A 35 -11.62 3.43 -4.90
CA SER A 35 -11.02 2.33 -5.68
C SER A 35 -9.92 1.60 -4.91
N CYS A 36 -9.09 2.35 -4.19
CA CYS A 36 -8.01 1.75 -3.38
C CYS A 36 -8.58 0.93 -2.24
N ARG A 37 -9.62 1.43 -1.56
CA ARG A 37 -10.28 0.72 -0.47
C ARG A 37 -10.94 -0.56 -0.97
N ASP A 38 -11.66 -0.50 -2.10
CA ASP A 38 -12.31 -1.67 -2.68
C ASP A 38 -11.28 -2.72 -3.11
N ALA A 39 -10.18 -2.29 -3.72
CA ALA A 39 -9.08 -3.18 -4.08
C ALA A 39 -8.47 -3.84 -2.83
N ALA A 40 -8.30 -3.09 -1.75
CA ALA A 40 -7.77 -3.64 -0.50
C ALA A 40 -8.66 -4.76 0.05
N LEU A 41 -9.97 -4.58 0.04
CA LEU A 41 -10.91 -5.61 0.48
C LEU A 41 -10.79 -6.89 -0.38
N ARG A 42 -10.66 -6.74 -1.69
CA ARG A 42 -10.45 -7.87 -2.60
C ARG A 42 -9.11 -8.56 -2.35
N CYS A 43 -8.07 -7.81 -2.06
CA CYS A 43 -6.76 -8.38 -1.72
C CYS A 43 -6.79 -9.17 -0.43
N VAL A 44 -7.57 -8.76 0.57
CA VAL A 44 -7.74 -9.55 1.80
C VAL A 44 -8.37 -10.89 1.49
N GLU A 45 -9.42 -10.91 0.67
CA GLU A 45 -10.08 -12.16 0.24
C GLU A 45 -9.08 -13.07 -0.50
N LEU A 46 -8.30 -12.51 -1.41
CA LEU A 46 -7.28 -13.27 -2.15
C LEU A 46 -6.16 -13.78 -1.24
N ALA A 47 -5.74 -12.99 -0.26
CA ALA A 47 -4.73 -13.41 0.70
C ALA A 47 -5.22 -14.58 1.55
N ASP A 48 -6.48 -14.54 1.99
CA ASP A 48 -7.08 -15.64 2.74
C ASP A 48 -7.16 -16.93 1.89
N ALA A 49 -7.56 -16.79 0.62
CA ALA A 49 -7.59 -17.92 -0.30
C ALA A 49 -6.18 -18.47 -0.56
N ALA A 50 -5.19 -17.61 -0.69
CA ALA A 50 -3.80 -18.02 -0.86
C ALA A 50 -3.32 -18.85 0.33
N ARG A 51 -3.56 -18.36 1.55
CA ARG A 51 -3.19 -19.10 2.77
C ARG A 51 -3.89 -20.45 2.87
N ALA A 52 -5.17 -20.49 2.50
CA ALA A 52 -5.94 -21.74 2.51
C ALA A 52 -5.38 -22.79 1.54
N ASN A 53 -4.68 -22.34 0.50
CA ASN A 53 -4.06 -23.21 -0.51
C ASN A 53 -2.55 -23.36 -0.33
N GLY A 54 -2.00 -22.97 0.80
CA GLY A 54 -0.57 -23.10 1.07
C GLY A 54 0.33 -22.17 0.26
N ILE A 55 -0.24 -21.13 -0.32
CA ILE A 55 0.53 -20.13 -1.10
C ILE A 55 1.05 -19.05 -0.15
N PRO A 56 2.36 -18.77 -0.13
CA PRO A 56 2.90 -17.69 0.70
C PRO A 56 2.32 -16.33 0.34
N VAL A 57 2.03 -15.52 1.36
CA VAL A 57 1.53 -14.15 1.20
C VAL A 57 2.63 -13.18 1.62
N ILE A 58 2.97 -12.26 0.72
CA ILE A 58 4.01 -11.26 0.93
C ILE A 58 3.37 -9.87 0.84
N TRP A 59 3.58 -9.06 1.89
CA TRP A 59 3.08 -7.70 1.94
C TRP A 59 4.25 -6.75 1.75
N THR A 60 4.10 -5.77 0.84
CA THR A 60 5.07 -4.69 0.71
C THR A 60 4.47 -3.38 1.19
N ARG A 61 5.33 -2.46 1.59
CA ARG A 61 4.91 -1.11 1.95
C ARG A 61 6.01 -0.12 1.56
N ILE A 62 5.61 1.11 1.29
CA ILE A 62 6.54 2.22 1.19
C ILE A 62 6.48 3.02 2.50
N ALA A 63 7.64 3.37 3.02
CA ALA A 63 7.74 4.18 4.22
C ALA A 63 8.99 5.05 4.12
N LEU A 64 8.80 6.35 4.26
CA LEU A 64 9.89 7.32 4.23
C LEU A 64 10.37 7.60 5.66
N ARG A 65 11.61 8.06 5.79
CA ARG A 65 12.13 8.50 7.09
C ARG A 65 11.25 9.60 7.67
N PRO A 66 11.12 9.71 9.00
CA PRO A 66 10.28 10.74 9.62
C PRO A 66 10.66 12.16 9.20
N ASP A 67 11.92 12.42 8.86
CA ASP A 67 12.41 13.72 8.39
C ASP A 67 12.30 13.88 6.85
N TYR A 68 11.82 12.83 6.15
CA TYR A 68 11.72 12.81 4.69
C TYR A 68 13.05 12.98 3.94
N ALA A 69 14.17 12.75 4.60
CA ALA A 69 15.50 12.92 3.98
C ALA A 69 15.70 11.97 2.79
N ASP A 70 15.04 10.83 2.76
CA ASP A 70 15.10 9.85 1.68
C ASP A 70 14.00 10.02 0.63
N GLY A 71 13.23 11.10 0.69
CA GLY A 71 12.11 11.35 -0.23
C GLY A 71 12.52 11.88 -1.59
N GLY A 72 13.69 12.52 -1.69
CA GLY A 72 14.25 13.02 -2.93
C GLY A 72 13.31 13.95 -3.70
N LEU A 73 13.34 13.85 -5.01
CA LEU A 73 12.53 14.68 -5.90
C LEU A 73 11.02 14.46 -5.69
N MET A 74 10.60 13.25 -5.31
CA MET A 74 9.20 12.96 -5.06
C MET A 74 8.63 13.90 -3.99
N ILE A 75 9.33 14.05 -2.88
CA ILE A 75 8.88 14.91 -1.77
C ILE A 75 9.16 16.37 -2.03
N ASN A 76 10.31 16.70 -2.62
CA ASN A 76 10.72 18.08 -2.76
C ASN A 76 10.03 18.82 -3.91
N GLU A 77 9.70 18.11 -4.98
CA GLU A 77 9.19 18.74 -6.21
C GLU A 77 7.89 18.15 -6.74
N ILE A 78 7.79 16.80 -6.80
CA ILE A 78 6.66 16.15 -7.47
C ILE A 78 5.43 16.06 -6.56
N ARG A 79 5.61 15.72 -5.31
CA ARG A 79 4.53 15.48 -4.35
C ARG A 79 4.81 16.09 -2.97
N PRO A 80 5.06 17.40 -2.90
CA PRO A 80 5.34 18.05 -1.60
C PRO A 80 4.19 17.94 -0.61
N GLY A 81 2.95 17.79 -1.09
CA GLY A 81 1.77 17.58 -0.24
C GLY A 81 1.85 16.35 0.64
N LEU A 82 2.63 15.33 0.28
CA LEU A 82 2.85 14.16 1.13
C LEU A 82 3.53 14.55 2.44
N LYS A 83 4.53 15.41 2.37
CA LYS A 83 5.24 15.89 3.56
C LYS A 83 4.34 16.76 4.41
N GLU A 84 3.52 17.61 3.79
CA GLU A 84 2.61 18.52 4.49
C GLU A 84 1.60 17.76 5.37
N VAL A 85 1.12 16.63 4.89
CA VAL A 85 0.17 15.79 5.65
C VAL A 85 0.86 14.72 6.49
N GLY A 86 2.20 14.70 6.52
CA GLY A 86 2.95 13.69 7.25
C GLY A 86 2.78 12.27 6.68
N GLY A 87 2.57 12.17 5.36
CA GLY A 87 2.22 10.92 4.71
C GLY A 87 3.39 9.97 4.50
N ILE A 88 3.08 8.68 4.45
CA ILE A 88 3.98 7.55 4.18
C ILE A 88 5.30 7.55 4.95
N LYS A 89 5.38 8.19 6.09
CA LYS A 89 6.58 8.13 6.92
C LYS A 89 6.57 6.90 7.83
N ALA A 90 7.76 6.40 8.14
CA ALA A 90 7.93 5.27 9.03
C ALA A 90 7.61 5.65 10.49
N GLY A 91 7.09 4.69 11.21
CA GLY A 91 6.79 4.85 12.64
C GLY A 91 5.34 4.97 13.00
#